data_abd7e0d4876519b8a8ffe92206e5bfd0
#
_entry.id   abd7e0d4876519b8a8ffe92206e5bfd0
#
_cell.length_a   1.000
_cell.length_b   1.000
_cell.length_c   1.000
_cell.angle_alpha   90.00
_cell.angle_beta   90.00
_cell.angle_gamma   90.00
#
_symmetry.space_group_name_H-M   'P 1'
#
loop_
_entity.id
_entity.type
_entity.pdbx_description
1 polymer ?
#
loop_
_entity_poly.entity_id
_entity_poly.type
_entity_poly.pdbx_seq_one_letter_code
_entity_poly.pdbx_strand_id
1 'polypeptide(L)'
;AGCIIHGLMDEQDLRKMGGTIRLLPMSYIMILIGSLALVGFPFLTGFYSKDVILEVALTKPSSVGNFTHWLGCFGAFCTSFYSFRLIFLTFINTTSSNKDYIENAHDAPVKMAVPLMILAVGSIFWGFFSRDAFLGFGTPLFMNTITTSFENLVSIDAEFASSSLKNIPFFLTVLGSVLSFLLINCSFSSKGVVFDYKMT
;
A
#
# COMPACT_ATOMS: atom_id res chain seq x y z
N ALA A 1 12.10 -1.53 3.01
CA ALA A 1 12.73 -2.84 2.75
C ALA A 1 14.23 -2.80 3.10
N GLY A 2 15.01 -1.82 2.62
CA GLY A 2 16.45 -1.74 2.90
C GLY A 2 16.83 -1.82 4.37
N CYS A 3 16.09 -1.15 5.25
CA CYS A 3 16.33 -1.20 6.70
C CYS A 3 16.14 -2.59 7.30
N ILE A 4 15.17 -3.36 6.80
CA ILE A 4 14.92 -4.72 7.26
C ILE A 4 16.04 -5.65 6.81
N ILE A 5 16.43 -5.54 5.53
CA ILE A 5 17.53 -6.32 4.96
C ILE A 5 18.81 -6.06 5.77
N HIS A 6 19.14 -4.79 5.99
CA HIS A 6 20.32 -4.41 6.80
C HIS A 6 20.23 -4.91 8.24
N GLY A 7 19.05 -4.79 8.87
CA GLY A 7 18.82 -5.26 10.24
C GLY A 7 18.84 -6.79 10.40
N LEU A 8 18.68 -7.53 9.30
CA LEU A 8 18.70 -9.00 9.26
C LEU A 8 19.96 -9.55 8.55
N MET A 9 21.10 -8.89 8.70
CA MET A 9 22.39 -9.33 8.14
C MET A 9 22.33 -9.59 6.62
N ASP A 10 21.70 -8.67 5.87
CA ASP A 10 21.55 -8.70 4.41
C ASP A 10 20.73 -9.88 3.84
N GLU A 11 19.93 -10.57 4.68
CA GLU A 11 19.00 -11.59 4.20
C GLU A 11 17.87 -10.93 3.39
N GLN A 12 17.61 -11.44 2.18
CA GLN A 12 16.60 -10.91 1.25
C GLN A 12 15.43 -11.89 1.02
N ASP A 13 15.58 -13.16 1.42
CA ASP A 13 14.55 -14.16 1.19
C ASP A 13 13.44 -14.05 2.25
N LEU A 14 12.24 -13.62 1.83
CA LEU A 14 11.05 -13.50 2.68
C LEU A 14 10.66 -14.83 3.37
N ARG A 15 11.04 -15.98 2.80
CA ARG A 15 10.72 -17.30 3.35
C ARG A 15 11.55 -17.63 4.56
N LYS A 16 12.71 -16.99 4.70
CA LYS A 16 13.64 -17.16 5.83
C LYS A 16 13.43 -16.10 6.91
N MET A 17 12.62 -15.07 6.65
CA MET A 17 12.22 -14.07 7.63
C MET A 17 11.02 -14.60 8.43
N GLY A 18 10.62 -13.87 9.47
CA GLY A 18 9.42 -14.11 10.24
C GLY A 18 9.59 -13.67 11.70
N GLY A 19 8.48 -13.27 12.34
CA GLY A 19 8.46 -12.90 13.76
C GLY A 19 9.25 -11.66 14.13
N THR A 20 9.64 -10.83 13.15
CA THR A 20 10.55 -9.71 13.37
C THR A 20 9.87 -8.46 13.93
N ILE A 21 8.56 -8.49 14.19
CA ILE A 21 7.79 -7.35 14.69
C ILE A 21 8.35 -6.78 16.00
N ARG A 22 8.85 -7.64 16.90
CA ARG A 22 9.42 -7.22 18.18
C ARG A 22 10.90 -6.78 18.08
N LEU A 23 11.61 -7.28 17.08
CA LEU A 23 13.02 -6.98 16.85
C LEU A 23 13.21 -5.66 16.11
N LEU A 24 12.30 -5.35 15.17
CA LEU A 24 12.39 -4.20 14.27
C LEU A 24 11.09 -3.36 14.33
N PRO A 25 10.70 -2.81 15.49
CA PRO A 25 9.43 -2.12 15.66
C PRO A 25 9.32 -0.85 14.82
N MET A 26 10.39 -0.07 14.70
CA MET A 26 10.41 1.16 13.91
C MET A 26 10.26 0.84 12.41
N SER A 27 11.03 -0.10 11.93
CA SER A 27 10.95 -0.55 10.52
C SER A 27 9.58 -1.15 10.19
N TYR A 28 8.93 -1.86 11.13
CA TYR A 28 7.57 -2.37 10.97
C TYR A 28 6.54 -1.26 10.77
N ILE A 29 6.55 -0.25 11.66
CA ILE A 29 5.60 0.87 11.56
C ILE A 29 5.77 1.62 10.24
N MET A 30 7.01 1.88 9.82
CA MET A 30 7.27 2.60 8.56
C MET A 30 6.79 1.82 7.34
N ILE A 31 7.02 0.51 7.29
CA ILE A 31 6.52 -0.33 6.20
C ILE A 31 5.00 -0.45 6.24
N LEU A 32 4.39 -0.55 7.41
CA LEU A 32 2.94 -0.63 7.55
C LEU A 32 2.28 0.65 7.00
N ILE A 33 2.77 1.82 7.39
CA ILE A 33 2.25 3.11 6.89
C ILE A 33 2.45 3.21 5.36
N GLY A 34 3.65 2.89 4.87
CA GLY A 34 3.94 2.94 3.45
C GLY A 34 3.11 1.97 2.62
N SER A 35 2.89 0.75 3.10
CA SER A 35 2.07 -0.25 2.41
C SER A 35 0.58 0.11 2.40
N LEU A 36 0.04 0.63 3.51
CA LEU A 36 -1.34 1.12 3.55
C LEU A 36 -1.54 2.31 2.62
N ALA A 37 -0.58 3.24 2.57
CA ALA A 37 -0.63 4.35 1.63
C ALA A 37 -0.56 3.88 0.17
N LEU A 38 0.28 2.87 -0.15
CA LEU A 38 0.41 2.29 -1.48
C LEU A 38 -0.86 1.55 -1.94
N VAL A 39 -1.49 0.83 -1.02
CA VAL A 39 -2.74 0.11 -1.28
C VAL A 39 -3.89 1.07 -1.57
N GLY A 40 -3.84 2.29 -1.05
CA GLY A 40 -4.90 3.29 -1.16
C GLY A 40 -5.90 3.19 -0.01
N PHE A 41 -5.39 2.95 1.21
CA PHE A 41 -6.26 2.96 2.39
C PHE A 41 -6.88 4.35 2.57
N PRO A 42 -8.19 4.46 2.90
CA PRO A 42 -8.88 5.72 3.08
C PRO A 42 -8.11 6.69 3.99
N PHE A 43 -8.15 7.96 3.65
CA PHE A 43 -7.47 9.08 4.34
C PHE A 43 -5.94 9.14 4.20
N LEU A 44 -5.30 8.17 3.57
CA LEU A 44 -3.88 8.25 3.23
C LEU A 44 -3.66 8.87 1.84
N THR A 45 -2.45 9.32 1.57
CA THR A 45 -2.10 10.02 0.31
C THR A 45 -2.43 9.19 -0.93
N GLY A 46 -2.23 7.87 -0.89
CA GLY A 46 -2.54 6.96 -2.00
C GLY A 46 -4.01 6.90 -2.38
N PHE A 47 -4.93 7.07 -1.43
CA PHE A 47 -6.36 7.13 -1.70
C PHE A 47 -6.73 8.33 -2.57
N TYR A 48 -6.20 9.52 -2.25
CA TYR A 48 -6.49 10.74 -2.99
C TYR A 48 -5.88 10.78 -4.40
N SER A 49 -4.92 9.95 -4.70
CA SER A 49 -4.29 9.89 -6.03
C SER A 49 -4.79 8.71 -6.87
N LYS A 50 -4.66 7.49 -6.36
CA LYS A 50 -4.91 6.25 -7.08
C LYS A 50 -6.39 6.10 -7.46
N ASP A 51 -7.29 6.31 -6.52
CA ASP A 51 -8.72 6.11 -6.76
C ASP A 51 -9.27 7.14 -7.73
N VAL A 52 -8.83 8.39 -7.63
CA VAL A 52 -9.22 9.46 -8.57
C VAL A 52 -8.76 9.16 -10.00
N ILE A 53 -7.56 8.63 -10.19
CA ILE A 53 -7.08 8.23 -11.53
C ILE A 53 -7.99 7.15 -12.13
N LEU A 54 -8.42 6.18 -11.32
CA LEU A 54 -9.31 5.11 -11.77
C LEU A 54 -10.72 5.63 -12.07
N GLU A 55 -11.21 6.60 -11.30
CA GLU A 55 -12.50 7.27 -11.55
C GLU A 55 -12.47 8.06 -12.88
N VAL A 56 -11.42 8.85 -13.10
CA VAL A 56 -11.24 9.60 -14.35
C VAL A 56 -11.13 8.65 -15.57
N ALA A 57 -10.46 7.51 -15.41
CA ALA A 57 -10.40 6.50 -16.48
C ALA A 57 -11.79 5.93 -16.82
N LEU A 58 -12.66 5.74 -15.81
CA LEU A 58 -14.02 5.22 -15.99
C LEU A 58 -14.92 6.21 -16.74
N THR A 59 -14.81 7.50 -16.45
CA THR A 59 -15.68 8.52 -17.07
C THR A 59 -15.36 8.81 -18.52
N LYS A 60 -14.19 8.41 -19.00
CA LYS A 60 -13.84 8.59 -20.40
C LYS A 60 -14.74 7.72 -21.30
N PRO A 61 -15.58 8.31 -22.18
CA PRO A 61 -16.56 7.57 -23.00
C PRO A 61 -15.88 6.85 -24.16
N SER A 62 -15.00 5.91 -23.87
CA SER A 62 -14.30 5.08 -24.84
C SER A 62 -14.09 3.68 -24.32
N SER A 63 -14.06 2.69 -25.22
CA SER A 63 -13.72 1.32 -24.88
C SER A 63 -12.35 1.20 -24.20
N VAL A 64 -11.42 2.08 -24.55
CA VAL A 64 -10.09 2.19 -23.95
C VAL A 64 -10.19 2.67 -22.49
N GLY A 65 -11.06 3.64 -22.18
CA GLY A 65 -11.29 4.12 -20.82
C GLY A 65 -11.78 3.01 -19.89
N ASN A 66 -12.81 2.29 -20.32
CA ASN A 66 -13.34 1.15 -19.57
C ASN A 66 -12.28 0.04 -19.37
N PHE A 67 -11.53 -0.31 -20.42
CA PHE A 67 -10.45 -1.28 -20.30
C PHE A 67 -9.38 -0.84 -19.31
N THR A 68 -8.97 0.42 -19.37
CA THR A 68 -7.96 1.00 -18.45
C THR A 68 -8.45 0.97 -17.01
N HIS A 69 -9.72 1.30 -16.75
CA HIS A 69 -10.31 1.22 -15.43
C HIS A 69 -10.26 -0.20 -14.86
N TRP A 70 -10.73 -1.20 -15.60
CA TRP A 70 -10.72 -2.59 -15.13
C TRP A 70 -9.32 -3.14 -14.94
N LEU A 71 -8.38 -2.82 -15.83
CA LEU A 71 -6.98 -3.19 -15.67
C LEU A 71 -6.36 -2.55 -14.43
N GLY A 72 -6.67 -1.27 -14.18
CA GLY A 72 -6.23 -0.56 -12.97
C GLY A 72 -6.82 -1.14 -11.69
N CYS A 73 -8.10 -1.54 -11.69
CA CYS A 73 -8.74 -2.22 -10.57
C CYS A 73 -8.09 -3.58 -10.27
N PHE A 74 -7.77 -4.36 -11.32
CA PHE A 74 -7.01 -5.59 -11.15
C PHE A 74 -5.60 -5.33 -10.61
N GLY A 75 -4.93 -4.29 -11.10
CA GLY A 75 -3.66 -3.82 -10.55
C GLY A 75 -3.75 -3.45 -9.07
N ALA A 76 -4.85 -2.81 -8.65
CA ALA A 76 -5.10 -2.48 -7.24
C ALA A 76 -5.24 -3.72 -6.36
N PHE A 77 -5.93 -4.75 -6.85
CA PHE A 77 -6.00 -6.07 -6.19
C PHE A 77 -4.60 -6.70 -6.04
N CYS A 78 -3.82 -6.75 -7.10
CA CYS A 78 -2.46 -7.30 -7.07
C CYS A 78 -1.54 -6.54 -6.12
N THR A 79 -1.61 -5.18 -6.10
CA THR A 79 -0.79 -4.35 -5.20
C THR A 79 -1.11 -4.61 -3.74
N SER A 80 -2.38 -4.74 -3.41
CA SER A 80 -2.84 -5.10 -2.08
C SER A 80 -2.32 -6.48 -1.68
N PHE A 81 -2.48 -7.47 -2.54
CA PHE A 81 -2.05 -8.83 -2.28
C PHE A 81 -0.55 -8.94 -1.96
N TYR A 82 0.33 -8.37 -2.79
CA TYR A 82 1.77 -8.49 -2.53
C TYR A 82 2.24 -7.65 -1.35
N SER A 83 1.62 -6.50 -1.09
CA SER A 83 1.99 -5.64 0.04
C SER A 83 1.69 -6.32 1.38
N PHE A 84 0.50 -6.89 1.53
CA PHE A 84 0.14 -7.63 2.73
C PHE A 84 0.91 -8.95 2.85
N ARG A 85 1.18 -9.64 1.75
CA ARG A 85 2.04 -10.82 1.76
C ARG A 85 3.44 -10.50 2.31
N LEU A 86 4.01 -9.37 1.93
CA LEU A 86 5.30 -8.92 2.45
C LEU A 86 5.21 -8.73 3.97
N ILE A 87 4.22 -8.00 4.46
CA ILE A 87 4.06 -7.72 5.89
C ILE A 87 3.87 -9.02 6.69
N PHE A 88 3.00 -9.91 6.25
CA PHE A 88 2.72 -11.16 6.95
C PHE A 88 3.93 -12.06 7.03
N LEU A 89 4.68 -12.22 5.94
CA LEU A 89 5.85 -13.10 5.90
C LEU A 89 7.03 -12.55 6.68
N THR A 90 7.26 -11.23 6.66
CA THR A 90 8.41 -10.65 7.37
C THR A 90 8.18 -10.46 8.86
N PHE A 91 6.99 -10.04 9.26
CA PHE A 91 6.77 -9.55 10.62
C PHE A 91 5.90 -10.48 11.47
N ILE A 92 4.81 -11.01 10.92
CA ILE A 92 3.76 -11.66 11.69
C ILE A 92 3.95 -13.17 11.76
N ASN A 93 4.52 -13.74 10.72
CA ASN A 93 4.72 -15.17 10.63
C ASN A 93 5.68 -15.72 11.69
N THR A 94 5.61 -17.03 11.93
CA THR A 94 6.58 -17.71 12.80
C THR A 94 7.99 -17.57 12.24
N THR A 95 8.96 -17.41 13.13
CA THR A 95 10.37 -17.29 12.77
C THR A 95 10.87 -18.55 12.08
N SER A 96 11.31 -18.41 10.84
CA SER A 96 12.01 -19.46 10.08
C SER A 96 13.50 -19.14 9.88
N SER A 97 13.97 -18.06 10.52
CA SER A 97 15.36 -17.63 10.48
C SER A 97 16.26 -18.49 11.38
N ASN A 98 17.54 -18.57 11.03
CA ASN A 98 18.55 -19.11 11.93
C ASN A 98 18.67 -18.24 13.19
N LYS A 99 19.06 -18.86 14.32
CA LYS A 99 19.22 -18.15 15.59
C LYS A 99 20.17 -16.96 15.50
N ASP A 100 21.24 -17.08 14.71
CA ASP A 100 22.25 -16.03 14.54
C ASP A 100 21.66 -14.72 13.94
N TYR A 101 20.67 -14.83 13.05
CA TYR A 101 19.98 -13.66 12.48
C TYR A 101 19.10 -12.95 13.51
N ILE A 102 18.50 -13.70 14.43
CA ILE A 102 17.61 -13.16 15.46
C ILE A 102 18.42 -12.48 16.57
N GLU A 103 19.54 -13.10 16.99
CA GLU A 103 20.38 -12.58 18.08
C GLU A 103 21.13 -11.29 17.67
N ASN A 104 21.49 -11.16 16.40
CA ASN A 104 22.19 -9.97 15.88
C ASN A 104 21.26 -8.96 15.21
N ALA A 105 19.94 -9.19 15.22
CA ALA A 105 18.98 -8.28 14.60
C ALA A 105 18.96 -6.93 15.33
N HIS A 106 19.08 -5.85 14.59
CA HIS A 106 19.01 -4.48 15.10
C HIS A 106 18.11 -3.62 14.22
N ASP A 107 17.38 -2.69 14.83
CA ASP A 107 16.49 -1.80 14.08
C ASP A 107 17.28 -0.73 13.32
N ALA A 108 16.60 -0.01 12.44
CA ALA A 108 17.18 0.98 11.56
C ALA A 108 18.01 2.02 12.34
N PRO A 109 19.29 2.27 11.98
CA PRO A 109 20.07 3.32 12.57
C PRO A 109 19.42 4.69 12.32
N VAL A 110 19.67 5.66 13.18
CA VAL A 110 19.05 7.00 13.15
C VAL A 110 19.16 7.66 11.77
N LYS A 111 20.29 7.46 11.08
CA LYS A 111 20.51 8.00 9.72
C LYS A 111 19.53 7.47 8.68
N MET A 112 19.01 6.25 8.84
CA MET A 112 17.98 5.67 7.97
C MET A 112 16.58 5.95 8.50
N ALA A 113 16.39 6.03 9.82
CA ALA A 113 15.10 6.25 10.45
C ALA A 113 14.54 7.65 10.18
N VAL A 114 15.38 8.70 10.23
CA VAL A 114 14.94 10.10 10.02
C VAL A 114 14.28 10.32 8.65
N PRO A 115 14.88 9.95 7.51
CA PRO A 115 14.21 10.07 6.21
C PRO A 115 12.90 9.29 6.12
N LEU A 116 12.84 8.08 6.72
CA LEU A 116 11.62 7.27 6.73
C LEU A 116 10.49 7.93 7.52
N MET A 117 10.80 8.55 8.66
CA MET A 117 9.81 9.29 9.45
C MET A 117 9.23 10.47 8.67
N ILE A 118 10.08 11.24 7.99
CA ILE A 118 9.64 12.38 7.17
C ILE A 118 8.71 11.90 6.05
N LEU A 119 9.08 10.82 5.37
CA LEU A 119 8.23 10.23 4.32
C LEU A 119 6.92 9.66 4.86
N ALA A 120 6.94 9.05 6.05
CA ALA A 120 5.73 8.54 6.70
C ALA A 120 4.76 9.68 7.05
N VAL A 121 5.25 10.77 7.62
CA VAL A 121 4.43 11.97 7.88
C VAL A 121 3.84 12.53 6.57
N GLY A 122 4.65 12.63 5.51
CA GLY A 122 4.17 13.03 4.19
C GLY A 122 3.08 12.09 3.65
N SER A 123 3.25 10.77 3.79
CA SER A 123 2.27 9.79 3.30
C SER A 123 0.94 9.80 4.06
N ILE A 124 0.92 10.29 5.29
CA ILE A 124 -0.31 10.44 6.08
C ILE A 124 -1.03 11.75 5.75
N PHE A 125 -0.31 12.86 5.76
CA PHE A 125 -0.93 14.19 5.77
C PHE A 125 -0.95 14.88 4.40
N TRP A 126 0.08 14.69 3.57
CA TRP A 126 0.25 15.46 2.34
C TRP A 126 -0.90 15.30 1.35
N GLY A 127 -1.48 14.12 1.25
CA GLY A 127 -2.61 13.85 0.37
C GLY A 127 -3.84 14.68 0.72
N PHE A 128 -4.13 14.83 1.99
CA PHE A 128 -5.24 15.65 2.46
C PHE A 128 -5.00 17.13 2.15
N PHE A 129 -3.83 17.67 2.46
CA PHE A 129 -3.50 19.07 2.20
C PHE A 129 -3.44 19.42 0.71
N SER A 130 -2.94 18.51 -0.11
CA SER A 130 -2.76 18.77 -1.54
C SER A 130 -4.00 18.48 -2.37
N ARG A 131 -4.98 17.74 -1.83
CA ARG A 131 -6.21 17.36 -2.56
C ARG A 131 -6.89 18.55 -3.22
N ASP A 132 -7.22 19.56 -2.44
CA ASP A 132 -7.97 20.72 -2.95
C ASP A 132 -7.14 21.54 -3.94
N ALA A 133 -5.82 21.59 -3.77
CA ALA A 133 -4.94 22.32 -4.68
C ALA A 133 -4.81 21.65 -6.06
N PHE A 134 -4.82 20.32 -6.12
CA PHE A 134 -4.63 19.55 -7.36
C PHE A 134 -5.94 19.07 -7.99
N LEU A 135 -6.95 18.75 -7.19
CA LEU A 135 -8.20 18.14 -7.63
C LEU A 135 -9.40 19.06 -7.43
N GLY A 136 -9.27 20.11 -6.62
CA GLY A 136 -10.37 21.02 -6.31
C GLY A 136 -10.85 21.82 -7.52
N PHE A 137 -12.16 21.88 -7.71
CA PHE A 137 -12.77 22.71 -8.75
C PHE A 137 -12.53 24.19 -8.48
N GLY A 138 -12.04 24.90 -9.50
CA GLY A 138 -11.87 26.36 -9.44
C GLY A 138 -10.69 26.85 -8.61
N THR A 139 -9.73 26.00 -8.26
CA THR A 139 -8.53 26.44 -7.57
C THR A 139 -7.63 27.26 -8.49
N PRO A 140 -7.12 28.42 -8.06
CA PRO A 140 -6.32 29.31 -8.90
C PRO A 140 -4.89 28.81 -9.16
N LEU A 141 -4.46 27.73 -8.53
CA LEU A 141 -3.06 27.27 -8.53
C LEU A 141 -2.54 26.94 -9.93
N PHE A 142 -3.40 26.43 -10.80
CA PHE A 142 -3.05 26.03 -12.18
C PHE A 142 -3.86 26.75 -13.27
N MET A 143 -4.57 27.83 -12.92
CA MET A 143 -5.60 28.47 -13.76
C MET A 143 -5.18 28.82 -15.19
N ASN A 144 -3.94 29.00 -15.52
CA ASN A 144 -3.48 29.30 -16.88
C ASN A 144 -2.36 28.37 -17.35
N THR A 145 -2.00 27.38 -16.53
CA THR A 145 -0.87 26.52 -16.82
C THR A 145 -1.33 25.18 -17.40
N ILE A 146 -2.49 24.68 -16.95
CA ILE A 146 -3.07 23.42 -17.43
C ILE A 146 -4.39 23.76 -18.11
N THR A 147 -4.44 23.58 -19.44
CA THR A 147 -5.67 23.74 -20.23
C THR A 147 -6.18 22.35 -20.61
N THR A 148 -7.44 22.06 -20.28
CA THR A 148 -8.12 20.83 -20.72
C THR A 148 -8.75 21.08 -22.08
N SER A 149 -8.53 20.20 -23.05
CA SER A 149 -9.25 20.23 -24.33
C SER A 149 -10.74 19.93 -24.11
N PHE A 150 -11.59 20.41 -25.01
CA PHE A 150 -13.05 20.19 -24.96
C PHE A 150 -13.41 18.68 -24.83
N GLU A 151 -12.65 17.81 -25.48
CA GLU A 151 -12.85 16.36 -25.43
C GLU A 151 -12.57 15.73 -24.06
N ASN A 152 -11.79 16.39 -23.21
CA ASN A 152 -11.41 15.92 -21.87
C ASN A 152 -12.22 16.59 -20.74
N LEU A 153 -13.17 17.47 -21.06
CA LEU A 153 -14.06 18.09 -20.06
C LEU A 153 -14.91 17.05 -19.30
N VAL A 154 -15.17 15.90 -19.91
CA VAL A 154 -15.87 14.78 -19.28
C VAL A 154 -15.14 14.25 -18.04
N SER A 155 -13.84 14.50 -17.90
CA SER A 155 -13.09 14.14 -16.69
C SER A 155 -13.59 14.87 -15.43
N ILE A 156 -14.27 16.02 -15.58
CA ILE A 156 -14.90 16.75 -14.48
C ILE A 156 -16.07 15.95 -13.91
N ASP A 157 -16.76 15.17 -14.75
CA ASP A 157 -17.90 14.34 -14.35
C ASP A 157 -17.48 13.13 -13.49
N ALA A 158 -16.18 12.86 -13.36
CA ALA A 158 -15.66 11.76 -12.52
C ALA A 158 -16.11 11.89 -11.08
N GLU A 159 -16.20 13.11 -10.55
CA GLU A 159 -16.63 13.34 -9.18
C GLU A 159 -18.14 13.05 -8.97
N PHE A 160 -18.93 13.06 -10.02
CA PHE A 160 -20.36 12.74 -10.01
C PHE A 160 -20.67 11.30 -10.40
N ALA A 161 -19.65 10.45 -10.62
CA ALA A 161 -19.85 9.04 -10.90
C ALA A 161 -20.54 8.32 -9.73
N SER A 162 -21.28 7.24 -10.01
CA SER A 162 -22.05 6.51 -9.00
C SER A 162 -21.13 5.96 -7.90
N SER A 163 -21.54 6.10 -6.65
CA SER A 163 -20.78 5.63 -5.47
C SER A 163 -20.43 4.15 -5.52
N SER A 164 -21.27 3.33 -6.17
CA SER A 164 -21.02 1.91 -6.32
C SER A 164 -19.77 1.64 -7.17
N LEU A 165 -19.58 2.38 -8.26
CA LEU A 165 -18.42 2.24 -9.14
C LEU A 165 -17.14 2.78 -8.50
N LYS A 166 -17.25 3.89 -7.76
CA LYS A 166 -16.13 4.47 -7.02
C LYS A 166 -15.54 3.53 -5.97
N ASN A 167 -16.39 2.71 -5.35
CA ASN A 167 -15.96 1.80 -4.29
C ASN A 167 -15.37 0.47 -4.80
N ILE A 168 -15.46 0.16 -6.10
CA ILE A 168 -14.92 -1.09 -6.66
C ILE A 168 -13.42 -1.27 -6.35
N PRO A 169 -12.53 -0.30 -6.59
CA PRO A 169 -11.12 -0.44 -6.27
C PRO A 169 -10.88 -0.77 -4.79
N PHE A 170 -11.61 -0.10 -3.89
CA PHE A 170 -11.52 -0.33 -2.46
C PHE A 170 -11.91 -1.76 -2.07
N PHE A 171 -13.03 -2.28 -2.58
CA PHE A 171 -13.42 -3.67 -2.30
C PHE A 171 -12.39 -4.68 -2.83
N LEU A 172 -11.83 -4.43 -4.01
CA LEU A 172 -10.78 -5.29 -4.57
C LEU A 172 -9.49 -5.26 -3.74
N THR A 173 -9.11 -4.12 -3.18
CA THR A 173 -7.94 -4.03 -2.29
C THR A 173 -8.17 -4.78 -0.98
N VAL A 174 -9.36 -4.71 -0.40
CA VAL A 174 -9.73 -5.50 0.78
C VAL A 174 -9.70 -6.99 0.46
N LEU A 175 -10.27 -7.40 -0.67
CA LEU A 175 -10.28 -8.80 -1.11
C LEU A 175 -8.85 -9.32 -1.31
N GLY A 176 -7.96 -8.53 -1.91
CA GLY A 176 -6.54 -8.88 -2.08
C GLY A 176 -5.82 -9.08 -0.74
N SER A 177 -6.08 -8.23 0.25
CA SER A 177 -5.49 -8.35 1.59
C SER A 177 -5.95 -9.61 2.31
N VAL A 178 -7.26 -9.90 2.28
CA VAL A 178 -7.86 -11.10 2.88
C VAL A 178 -7.32 -12.37 2.21
N LEU A 179 -7.27 -12.38 0.88
CA LEU A 179 -6.74 -13.52 0.12
C LEU A 179 -5.27 -13.80 0.47
N SER A 180 -4.46 -12.76 0.60
CA SER A 180 -3.06 -12.88 1.03
C SER A 180 -2.96 -13.55 2.40
N PHE A 181 -3.77 -13.13 3.37
CA PHE A 181 -3.82 -13.72 4.71
C PHE A 181 -4.22 -15.19 4.69
N LEU A 182 -5.29 -15.52 3.95
CA LEU A 182 -5.80 -16.89 3.86
C LEU A 182 -4.77 -17.85 3.23
N LEU A 183 -4.12 -17.44 2.14
CA LEU A 183 -3.13 -18.27 1.45
C LEU A 183 -1.89 -18.53 2.31
N ILE A 184 -1.46 -17.55 3.10
CA ILE A 184 -0.33 -17.73 4.02
C ILE A 184 -0.70 -18.73 5.13
N ASN A 185 -1.88 -18.56 5.75
CA ASN A 185 -2.34 -19.46 6.78
C ASN A 185 -2.51 -20.90 6.26
N CYS A 186 -3.12 -21.10 5.08
CA CYS A 186 -3.25 -22.42 4.47
C CYS A 186 -1.88 -23.05 4.18
N SER A 187 -0.92 -22.27 3.68
CA SER A 187 0.43 -22.76 3.38
C SER A 187 1.20 -23.20 4.63
N PHE A 188 0.95 -22.55 5.78
CA PHE A 188 1.56 -22.92 7.05
C PHE A 188 0.87 -24.11 7.74
N SER A 189 -0.46 -24.15 7.68
CA SER A 189 -1.22 -25.30 8.20
C SER A 189 -0.80 -26.62 7.54
N SER A 190 -0.52 -26.59 6.23
CA SER A 190 -0.06 -27.77 5.50
C SER A 190 1.36 -28.23 5.91
N LYS A 191 2.17 -27.37 6.53
CA LYS A 191 3.51 -27.70 7.04
C LYS A 191 3.52 -28.13 8.52
N GLY A 192 2.36 -28.30 9.15
CA GLY A 192 2.23 -28.72 10.54
C GLY A 192 2.71 -27.68 11.57
N VAL A 193 2.98 -26.46 11.15
CA VAL A 193 3.34 -25.35 12.03
C VAL A 193 2.05 -24.67 12.47
N VAL A 194 1.53 -25.06 13.60
CA VAL A 194 0.44 -24.36 14.28
C VAL A 194 0.96 -23.00 14.74
N PHE A 195 0.19 -21.94 14.46
CA PHE A 195 0.44 -20.61 15.05
C PHE A 195 0.36 -20.72 16.57
N ASP A 196 1.50 -20.90 17.21
CA ASP A 196 1.55 -20.87 18.66
C ASP A 196 1.61 -19.39 19.11
N TYR A 197 0.43 -18.81 19.37
CA TYR A 197 0.30 -17.47 19.96
C TYR A 197 0.70 -17.44 21.44
N LYS A 198 1.63 -18.27 21.88
CA LYS A 198 2.18 -18.13 23.21
C LYS A 198 2.97 -16.84 23.30
N MET A 199 2.24 -15.81 23.70
CA MET A 199 2.82 -14.61 24.30
C MET A 199 3.51 -15.04 25.60
N THR A 200 4.81 -15.15 25.58
CA THR A 200 5.63 -15.09 26.79
C THR A 200 6.42 -13.80 26.76
#